data_6ba4e15cbc3618605f9a008848064fc6
#
_entry.id   6ba4e15cbc3618605f9a008848064fc6
#
_cell.length_a   1.000
_cell.length_b   1.000
_cell.length_c   1.000
_cell.angle_alpha   90.00
_cell.angle_beta   90.00
_cell.angle_gamma   90.00
#
_symmetry.space_group_name_H-M   'P 1'
#
loop_
_entity.id
_entity.type
_entity.pdbx_description
1 polymer ?
#
loop_
_entity_poly.entity_id
_entity_poly.type
_entity_poly.pdbx_seq_one_letter_code
_entity_poly.pdbx_strand_id
1 'polypeptide(L)'
;TEETADRMGVENRLDARSSIMAGGRYLQLLKEQLPLRIAEQDRLWLALAAYNQGMGHLEDARILAVQGGLDADLWTDVKRTLPLLSRSTHSDKTKHGKARGGEAVIHVETVRLYYDMLKRLDEQNQLRDTPAALPRGFFNLVRGKLGLSAPGH
;
A
#
# COMPACT_ATOMS: atom_id res chain seq x y z
N THR A 1 12.24 10.06 11.45
CA THR A 1 13.40 10.41 12.29
C THR A 1 14.24 11.49 11.61
N GLU A 2 15.13 12.13 12.33
CA GLU A 2 16.08 13.14 11.81
C GLU A 2 16.95 12.52 10.72
N GLU A 3 17.53 11.38 11.00
CA GLU A 3 18.34 10.60 10.05
C GLU A 3 17.60 10.30 8.74
N THR A 4 16.30 9.96 8.81
CA THR A 4 15.50 9.71 7.60
C THR A 4 15.27 11.00 6.80
N ALA A 5 15.05 12.14 7.48
CA ALA A 5 14.84 13.43 6.84
C ALA A 5 16.13 13.89 6.12
N ASP A 6 17.28 13.74 6.76
CA ASP A 6 18.60 14.07 6.17
C ASP A 6 18.88 13.21 4.93
N ARG A 7 18.62 11.91 4.99
CA ARG A 7 18.77 11.00 3.83
C ARG A 7 17.85 11.35 2.67
N MET A 8 16.69 11.96 2.95
CA MET A 8 15.71 12.37 1.94
C MET A 8 15.86 13.84 1.51
N GLY A 9 16.83 14.58 2.04
CA GLY A 9 17.09 15.97 1.70
C GLY A 9 15.97 16.93 2.14
N VAL A 10 15.34 16.65 3.28
CA VAL A 10 14.30 17.53 3.84
C VAL A 10 14.92 18.56 4.77
N GLU A 11 15.09 19.78 4.29
CA GLU A 11 15.68 20.89 5.05
C GLU A 11 14.77 21.36 6.21
N ASN A 12 13.45 21.28 6.04
CA ASN A 12 12.47 21.67 7.06
C ASN A 12 11.45 20.56 7.29
N ARG A 13 11.59 19.83 8.40
CA ARG A 13 10.65 18.76 8.81
C ARG A 13 9.26 19.26 9.21
N LEU A 14 9.09 20.56 9.41
CA LEU A 14 7.81 21.19 9.73
C LEU A 14 7.00 21.52 8.47
N ASP A 15 7.64 21.47 7.27
CA ASP A 15 6.90 21.58 6.02
C ASP A 15 6.16 20.27 5.70
N ALA A 16 4.83 20.30 5.82
CA ALA A 16 3.98 19.12 5.64
C ALA A 16 4.13 18.50 4.23
N ARG A 17 4.23 19.33 3.19
CA ARG A 17 4.33 18.85 1.80
C ARG A 17 5.65 18.11 1.58
N SER A 18 6.77 18.72 1.98
CA SER A 18 8.10 18.11 1.85
C SER A 18 8.20 16.82 2.65
N SER A 19 7.63 16.78 3.85
CA SER A 19 7.57 15.58 4.70
C SER A 19 6.78 14.45 4.08
N ILE A 20 5.61 14.72 3.50
CA ILE A 20 4.78 13.72 2.80
C ILE A 20 5.52 13.18 1.57
N MET A 21 6.11 14.05 0.76
CA MET A 21 6.86 13.65 -0.43
C MET A 21 8.10 12.82 -0.08
N ALA A 22 8.81 13.18 0.97
CA ALA A 22 9.96 12.43 1.45
C ALA A 22 9.56 11.06 2.00
N GLY A 23 8.45 10.99 2.75
CA GLY A 23 7.89 9.73 3.23
C GLY A 23 7.51 8.78 2.09
N GLY A 24 6.86 9.30 1.05
CA GLY A 24 6.52 8.53 -0.16
C GLY A 24 7.76 8.01 -0.89
N ARG A 25 8.80 8.85 -1.07
CA ARG A 25 10.08 8.42 -1.67
C ARG A 25 10.77 7.35 -0.83
N TYR A 26 10.79 7.51 0.49
CA TYR A 26 11.40 6.53 1.37
C TYR A 26 10.67 5.18 1.34
N LEU A 27 9.33 5.20 1.32
CA LEU A 27 8.53 3.98 1.15
C LEU A 27 8.84 3.28 -0.19
N GLN A 28 8.99 4.05 -1.27
CA GLN A 28 9.35 3.51 -2.58
C GLN A 28 10.75 2.84 -2.54
N LEU A 29 11.73 3.47 -1.90
CA LEU A 29 13.07 2.88 -1.72
C LEU A 29 13.05 1.57 -0.92
N LEU A 30 12.23 1.49 0.14
CA LEU A 30 12.06 0.26 0.90
C LEU A 30 11.39 -0.84 0.06
N LYS A 31 10.41 -0.48 -0.76
CA LYS A 31 9.74 -1.41 -1.67
C LYS A 31 10.70 -1.95 -2.75
N GLU A 32 11.63 -1.14 -3.26
CA GLU A 32 12.66 -1.54 -4.23
C GLU A 32 13.70 -2.50 -3.64
N GLN A 33 13.93 -2.48 -2.33
CA GLN A 33 14.81 -3.43 -1.65
C GLN A 33 14.19 -4.82 -1.53
N LEU A 34 12.87 -4.95 -1.67
CA LEU A 34 12.19 -6.24 -1.58
C LEU A 34 12.24 -6.99 -2.93
N PRO A 35 12.33 -8.33 -2.91
CA PRO A 35 12.39 -9.14 -4.12
C PRO A 35 11.24 -8.87 -5.10
N LEU A 36 11.55 -8.76 -6.39
CA LEU A 36 10.57 -8.50 -7.45
C LEU A 36 9.54 -9.63 -7.63
N ARG A 37 9.85 -10.84 -7.18
CA ARG A 37 8.92 -11.98 -7.21
C ARG A 37 7.72 -11.80 -6.28
N ILE A 38 7.82 -10.93 -5.26
CA ILE A 38 6.72 -10.62 -4.35
C ILE A 38 5.66 -9.85 -5.13
N ALA A 39 4.40 -10.28 -5.01
CA ALA A 39 3.28 -9.59 -5.62
C ALA A 39 3.25 -8.11 -5.18
N GLU A 40 2.89 -7.22 -6.10
CA GLU A 40 2.99 -5.76 -5.92
C GLU A 40 2.29 -5.29 -4.64
N GLN A 41 1.12 -5.86 -4.35
CA GLN A 41 0.34 -5.50 -3.18
C GLN A 41 1.01 -5.96 -1.87
N ASP A 42 1.49 -7.20 -1.81
CA ASP A 42 2.20 -7.71 -0.63
C ASP A 42 3.51 -6.96 -0.41
N ARG A 43 4.23 -6.65 -1.49
CA ARG A 43 5.47 -5.87 -1.44
C ARG A 43 5.24 -4.47 -0.86
N LEU A 44 4.09 -3.83 -1.14
CA LEU A 44 3.70 -2.56 -0.53
C LEU A 44 3.48 -2.70 0.98
N TRP A 45 2.77 -3.75 1.41
CA TRP A 45 2.49 -3.95 2.84
C TRP A 45 3.74 -4.32 3.64
N LEU A 46 4.62 -5.13 3.07
CA LEU A 46 5.93 -5.44 3.64
C LEU A 46 6.81 -4.18 3.74
N ALA A 47 6.84 -3.35 2.71
CA ALA A 47 7.57 -2.09 2.74
C ALA A 47 7.03 -1.12 3.81
N LEU A 48 5.72 -1.07 4.03
CA LEU A 48 5.11 -0.28 5.12
C LEU A 48 5.51 -0.80 6.50
N ALA A 49 5.61 -2.11 6.69
CA ALA A 49 6.13 -2.69 7.92
C ALA A 49 7.60 -2.30 8.14
N ALA A 50 8.42 -2.37 7.08
CA ALA A 50 9.82 -1.92 7.12
C ALA A 50 9.94 -0.41 7.37
N TYR A 51 9.02 0.40 6.85
CA TYR A 51 8.96 1.84 7.13
C TYR A 51 8.78 2.12 8.62
N ASN A 52 7.95 1.32 9.31
CA ASN A 52 7.65 1.50 10.73
C ASN A 52 8.78 1.02 11.64
N GLN A 53 9.37 -0.14 11.37
CA GLN A 53 10.33 -0.76 12.32
C GLN A 53 11.71 -1.06 11.74
N GLY A 54 11.95 -0.76 10.47
CA GLY A 54 13.20 -1.00 9.77
C GLY A 54 13.24 -2.32 9.00
N MET A 55 14.02 -2.32 7.91
CA MET A 55 14.15 -3.48 7.01
C MET A 55 14.72 -4.71 7.72
N GLY A 56 15.68 -4.52 8.64
CA GLY A 56 16.28 -5.63 9.37
C GLY A 56 15.28 -6.44 10.18
N HIS A 57 14.36 -5.80 10.89
CA HIS A 57 13.31 -6.49 11.65
C HIS A 57 12.26 -7.14 10.74
N LEU A 58 11.97 -6.55 9.59
CA LEU A 58 11.14 -7.19 8.58
C LEU A 58 11.79 -8.49 8.08
N GLU A 59 13.08 -8.48 7.76
CA GLU A 59 13.80 -9.67 7.31
C GLU A 59 13.83 -10.75 8.41
N ASP A 60 14.04 -10.38 9.67
CA ASP A 60 13.94 -11.33 10.79
C ASP A 60 12.56 -11.98 10.87
N ALA A 61 11.47 -11.19 10.68
CA ALA A 61 10.11 -11.72 10.65
C ALA A 61 9.86 -12.66 9.47
N ARG A 62 10.42 -12.35 8.30
CA ARG A 62 10.35 -13.20 7.10
C ARG A 62 11.09 -14.53 7.30
N ILE A 63 12.25 -14.50 7.97
CA ILE A 63 13.00 -15.72 8.35
C ILE A 63 12.17 -16.58 9.30
N LEU A 64 11.54 -15.97 10.32
CA LEU A 64 10.66 -16.68 11.25
C LEU A 64 9.44 -17.28 10.52
N ALA A 65 8.89 -16.61 9.50
CA ALA A 65 7.81 -17.14 8.68
C ALA A 65 8.24 -18.44 7.98
N VAL A 66 9.38 -18.44 7.31
CA VAL A 66 9.94 -19.65 6.67
C VAL A 66 10.17 -20.77 7.69
N GLN A 67 10.75 -20.46 8.85
CA GLN A 67 10.99 -21.45 9.90
C GLN A 67 9.70 -22.05 10.45
N GLY A 68 8.61 -21.27 10.43
CA GLY A 68 7.27 -21.70 10.83
C GLY A 68 6.45 -22.38 9.72
N GLY A 69 7.05 -22.64 8.55
CA GLY A 69 6.34 -23.22 7.40
C GLY A 69 5.35 -22.27 6.71
N LEU A 70 5.54 -20.95 6.89
CA LEU A 70 4.74 -19.89 6.28
C LEU A 70 5.46 -19.29 5.07
N ASP A 71 4.73 -18.56 4.23
CA ASP A 71 5.28 -17.86 3.08
C ASP A 71 5.83 -16.48 3.49
N ALA A 72 7.14 -16.29 3.34
CA ALA A 72 7.82 -15.03 3.64
C ALA A 72 7.48 -13.90 2.65
N ASP A 73 6.88 -14.21 1.53
CA ASP A 73 6.54 -13.25 0.49
C ASP A 73 5.06 -12.78 0.59
N LEU A 74 4.24 -13.39 1.47
CA LEU A 74 2.87 -13.00 1.74
C LEU A 74 2.74 -12.16 3.02
N TRP A 75 2.15 -10.98 2.91
CA TRP A 75 1.87 -10.13 4.08
C TRP A 75 1.02 -10.84 5.14
N THR A 76 0.01 -11.60 4.72
CA THR A 76 -0.88 -12.35 5.63
C THR A 76 -0.15 -13.34 6.53
N ASP A 77 0.99 -13.83 6.10
CA ASP A 77 1.83 -14.77 6.84
C ASP A 77 2.87 -14.02 7.67
N VAL A 78 3.60 -13.07 7.08
CA VAL A 78 4.63 -12.30 7.78
C VAL A 78 4.05 -11.48 8.93
N LYS A 79 2.84 -10.92 8.82
CA LYS A 79 2.19 -10.19 9.93
C LYS A 79 1.97 -11.05 11.18
N ARG A 80 1.95 -12.38 11.06
CA ARG A 80 1.82 -13.32 12.20
C ARG A 80 3.13 -13.50 12.95
N THR A 81 4.26 -13.30 12.29
CA THR A 81 5.59 -13.48 12.87
C THR A 81 6.18 -12.18 13.41
N LEU A 82 5.81 -11.02 12.88
CA LEU A 82 6.28 -9.71 13.37
C LEU A 82 6.11 -9.53 14.90
N PRO A 83 4.95 -9.84 15.52
CA PRO A 83 4.79 -9.71 16.96
C PRO A 83 5.70 -10.64 17.78
N LEU A 84 6.18 -11.74 17.18
CA LEU A 84 7.07 -12.67 17.85
C LEU A 84 8.45 -12.07 18.13
N LEU A 85 8.88 -11.06 17.36
CA LEU A 85 10.14 -10.33 17.58
C LEU A 85 10.19 -9.57 18.91
N SER A 86 9.03 -9.31 19.54
CA SER A 86 8.97 -8.71 20.87
C SER A 86 9.26 -9.71 22.01
N ARG A 87 9.19 -11.01 21.73
CA ARG A 87 9.39 -12.07 22.72
C ARG A 87 10.87 -12.44 22.82
N SER A 88 11.41 -12.53 24.04
CA SER A 88 12.82 -12.88 24.30
C SER A 88 13.24 -14.22 23.66
N THR A 89 12.35 -15.20 23.65
CA THR A 89 12.61 -16.54 23.08
C THR A 89 12.88 -16.53 21.57
N HIS A 90 12.48 -15.49 20.85
CA HIS A 90 12.68 -15.33 19.41
C HIS A 90 13.71 -14.24 19.10
N SER A 91 13.80 -13.19 19.92
CA SER A 91 14.78 -12.10 19.71
C SER A 91 16.23 -12.59 19.76
N ASP A 92 16.52 -13.61 20.57
CA ASP A 92 17.87 -14.19 20.68
C ASP A 92 18.27 -15.03 19.45
N LYS A 93 17.27 -15.36 18.59
CA LYS A 93 17.45 -16.13 17.35
C LYS A 93 17.44 -15.23 16.11
N THR A 94 17.18 -13.94 16.28
CA THR A 94 17.10 -12.99 15.17
C THR A 94 18.34 -12.12 15.10
N LYS A 95 18.71 -11.72 13.87
CA LYS A 95 19.94 -10.94 13.63
C LYS A 95 19.86 -9.52 14.23
N HIS A 96 18.67 -8.93 14.28
CA HIS A 96 18.46 -7.53 14.66
C HIS A 96 17.85 -7.39 16.07
N GLY A 97 17.59 -8.52 16.74
CA GLY A 97 17.13 -8.52 18.13
C GLY A 97 15.65 -8.20 18.32
N LYS A 98 15.33 -7.54 19.44
CA LYS A 98 13.96 -7.31 19.90
C LYS A 98 13.33 -6.11 19.20
N ALA A 99 12.11 -6.27 18.66
CA ALA A 99 11.34 -5.22 17.99
C ALA A 99 9.88 -5.15 18.45
N ARG A 100 9.24 -4.00 18.22
CA ARG A 100 7.80 -3.79 18.51
C ARG A 100 6.94 -4.21 17.30
N GLY A 101 7.13 -5.43 16.82
CA GLY A 101 6.48 -5.92 15.60
C GLY A 101 4.95 -5.87 15.62
N GLY A 102 4.32 -5.91 16.79
CA GLY A 102 2.87 -5.73 16.93
C GLY A 102 2.40 -4.33 16.52
N GLU A 103 3.15 -3.28 16.83
CA GLU A 103 2.84 -1.90 16.42
C GLU A 103 2.91 -1.76 14.90
N ALA A 104 3.90 -2.38 14.26
CA ALA A 104 4.01 -2.38 12.80
C ALA A 104 2.81 -3.06 12.13
N VAL A 105 2.32 -4.17 12.67
CA VAL A 105 1.12 -4.85 12.14
C VAL A 105 -0.11 -3.95 12.25
N ILE A 106 -0.35 -3.33 13.41
CA ILE A 106 -1.47 -2.41 13.60
C ILE A 106 -1.37 -1.24 12.61
N HIS A 107 -0.18 -0.66 12.44
CA HIS A 107 0.04 0.43 11.49
C HIS A 107 -0.32 0.03 10.06
N VAL A 108 0.22 -1.09 9.57
CA VAL A 108 -0.05 -1.56 8.21
C VAL A 108 -1.53 -1.89 8.00
N GLU A 109 -2.17 -2.60 8.93
CA GLU A 109 -3.60 -2.94 8.82
C GLU A 109 -4.48 -1.68 8.83
N THR A 110 -4.13 -0.66 9.59
CA THR A 110 -4.82 0.63 9.60
C THR A 110 -4.67 1.35 8.25
N VAL A 111 -3.46 1.42 7.71
CA VAL A 111 -3.22 2.02 6.37
C VAL A 111 -3.98 1.25 5.28
N ARG A 112 -4.00 -0.09 5.34
CA ARG A 112 -4.78 -0.92 4.40
C ARG A 112 -6.26 -0.60 4.44
N LEU A 113 -6.83 -0.48 5.64
CA LEU A 113 -8.24 -0.13 5.80
C LEU A 113 -8.56 1.21 5.12
N TYR A 114 -7.76 2.25 5.38
CA TYR A 114 -7.95 3.56 4.74
C TYR A 114 -7.75 3.50 3.23
N TYR A 115 -6.76 2.77 2.75
CA TYR A 115 -6.51 2.57 1.32
C TYR A 115 -7.73 1.93 0.63
N ASP A 116 -8.28 0.86 1.21
CA ASP A 116 -9.46 0.17 0.67
C ASP A 116 -10.70 1.08 0.69
N MET A 117 -10.86 1.90 1.74
CA MET A 117 -11.95 2.89 1.80
C MET A 117 -11.82 3.94 0.70
N LEU A 118 -10.64 4.53 0.52
CA LEU A 118 -10.38 5.54 -0.52
C LEU A 118 -10.58 4.97 -1.91
N LYS A 119 -10.11 3.74 -2.16
CA LYS A 119 -10.30 3.06 -3.44
C LYS A 119 -11.78 2.88 -3.78
N ARG A 120 -12.59 2.44 -2.82
CA ARG A 120 -14.05 2.30 -3.01
C ARG A 120 -14.74 3.64 -3.28
N LEU A 121 -14.33 4.70 -2.59
CA LEU A 121 -14.86 6.04 -2.83
C LEU A 121 -14.50 6.55 -4.22
N ASP A 122 -13.28 6.31 -4.68
CA ASP A 122 -12.84 6.69 -6.02
C ASP A 122 -13.62 5.92 -7.10
N GLU A 123 -13.78 4.61 -6.96
CA GLU A 123 -14.60 3.78 -7.83
C GLU A 123 -16.07 4.27 -7.90
N GLN A 124 -16.66 4.65 -6.76
CA GLN A 124 -18.02 5.20 -6.72
C GLN A 124 -18.11 6.57 -7.42
N ASN A 125 -17.12 7.44 -7.27
CA ASN A 125 -17.08 8.74 -7.93
C ASN A 125 -16.90 8.59 -9.43
N GLN A 126 -16.04 7.69 -9.88
CA GLN A 126 -15.86 7.40 -11.31
C GLN A 126 -17.15 6.89 -11.96
N LEU A 127 -17.94 6.06 -11.27
CA LEU A 127 -19.26 5.62 -11.75
C LEU A 127 -20.28 6.76 -11.82
N ARG A 128 -20.19 7.76 -10.95
CA ARG A 128 -21.06 8.95 -10.96
C ARG A 128 -20.71 9.90 -12.10
N ASP A 129 -19.41 10.06 -12.37
CA ASP A 129 -18.88 10.98 -13.39
C ASP A 129 -18.89 10.37 -14.80
N THR A 130 -19.10 9.05 -14.91
CA THR A 130 -19.31 8.41 -16.21
C THR A 130 -20.71 8.79 -16.70
N PRO A 131 -20.86 9.64 -17.75
CA PRO A 131 -22.17 9.92 -18.31
C PRO A 131 -22.81 8.60 -18.71
N ALA A 132 -24.00 8.32 -18.17
CA ALA A 132 -24.73 7.11 -18.51
C ALA A 132 -24.75 7.00 -20.03
N ALA A 133 -24.07 6.00 -20.58
CA ALA A 133 -24.04 5.78 -22.02
C ALA A 133 -25.49 5.65 -22.46
N LEU A 134 -26.03 6.69 -23.09
CA LEU A 134 -27.38 6.69 -23.58
C LEU A 134 -27.57 5.45 -24.46
N PRO A 135 -28.61 4.63 -24.25
CA PRO A 135 -28.84 3.44 -25.05
C PRO A 135 -28.76 3.82 -26.51
N ARG A 136 -28.08 3.05 -27.33
CA ARG A 136 -27.94 3.35 -28.78
C ARG A 136 -29.27 3.66 -29.49
N GLY A 137 -30.38 3.17 -28.91
CA GLY A 137 -31.74 3.49 -29.39
C GLY A 137 -32.28 4.87 -28.98
N PHE A 138 -31.68 5.54 -27.97
CA PHE A 138 -32.20 6.83 -27.51
C PHE A 138 -32.08 7.94 -28.57
N PHE A 139 -30.99 7.99 -29.33
CA PHE A 139 -30.82 8.94 -30.42
C PHE A 139 -31.83 8.71 -31.56
N ASN A 140 -32.20 7.46 -31.85
CA ASN A 140 -33.21 7.14 -32.85
C ASN A 140 -34.61 7.53 -32.38
N LEU A 141 -34.92 7.36 -31.10
CA LEU A 141 -36.18 7.74 -30.51
C LEU A 141 -36.38 9.27 -30.51
N VAL A 142 -35.35 10.02 -30.14
CA VAL A 142 -35.36 11.50 -30.16
C VAL A 142 -35.43 12.04 -31.57
N ARG A 143 -34.72 11.44 -32.52
CA ARG A 143 -34.74 11.80 -33.94
C ARG A 143 -36.12 11.60 -34.55
N GLY A 144 -36.78 10.46 -34.27
CA GLY A 144 -38.12 10.18 -34.71
C GLY A 144 -39.19 11.13 -34.18
N LYS A 145 -39.05 11.62 -32.92
CA LYS A 145 -39.97 12.59 -32.32
C LYS A 145 -39.75 14.04 -32.77
N LEU A 146 -38.55 14.39 -33.21
CA LEU A 146 -38.20 15.75 -33.65
C LEU A 146 -38.26 15.93 -35.17
N GLY A 147 -38.68 14.91 -35.94
CA GLY A 147 -38.85 14.99 -37.40
C GLY A 147 -37.57 15.34 -38.20
N LEU A 148 -36.38 15.08 -37.61
CA LEU A 148 -35.11 15.38 -38.24
C LEU A 148 -34.74 14.29 -39.25
N SER A 149 -34.78 14.64 -40.55
CA SER A 149 -34.30 13.78 -41.65
C SER A 149 -32.79 13.55 -41.55
N ALA A 150 -32.33 12.37 -42.03
CA ALA A 150 -30.92 12.07 -42.15
C ALA A 150 -30.25 13.05 -43.14
N PRO A 151 -28.98 13.49 -42.88
CA PRO A 151 -28.22 14.21 -43.88
C PRO A 151 -28.03 13.28 -45.09
N GLY A 152 -28.53 13.73 -46.29
CA GLY A 152 -28.33 13.03 -47.51
C GLY A 152 -26.85 12.89 -47.85
N HIS A 153 -26.50 11.80 -48.49
CA HIS A 153 -25.17 11.52 -49.04
C HIS A 153 -24.86 12.49 -50.19
#